data_34ca1eb709aa86fcc6e2af6c243075fc
#
_entry.id   34ca1eb709aa86fcc6e2af6c243075fc
#
_cell.length_a   1.000
_cell.length_b   1.000
_cell.length_c   1.000
_cell.angle_alpha   90.00
_cell.angle_beta   90.00
_cell.angle_gamma   90.00
#
_symmetry.space_group_name_H-M   'P 1'
#
loop_
_entity.id
_entity.type
_entity.pdbx_description
1 polymer ?
#
loop_
_entity_poly.entity_id
_entity_poly.type
_entity_poly.pdbx_seq_one_letter_code
_entity_poly.pdbx_strand_id
1 'polypeptide(L)'
;MWLIAAILSALFAGLTAILAKCGIKKTDSDVATAIRTVVVLIFAWVMVFVVGSAELITSIETKPLIFLLLSGLATGASWICYFKALSMGDVNKVVPIDKSSTILSVLLAIICFGETEQLAIKLIGTVILAIGIFLMVEKKQNGQKEEHRAWMIYAVLSALFAALTSILAKIGISGVESNLGIAIRTGVVLLMAWIIVFAKGKQHQIKTLDKKELVFIALSGIATGASWLFYYYAIQNGIVSVVVPIDKLSIVFTVAFSYFVFKEKLSRKAFAGLALMVAGTLLMVVFK
;
A
#
# COMPACT_ATOMS: atom_id res chain seq x y z
N MET A 1 -15.62 12.28 -9.47
CA MET A 1 -15.72 11.58 -8.17
C MET A 1 -14.50 10.72 -7.87
N TRP A 2 -14.06 9.83 -8.77
CA TRP A 2 -12.93 8.92 -8.48
C TRP A 2 -11.58 9.61 -8.17
N LEU A 3 -11.29 10.80 -8.75
CA LEU A 3 -10.09 11.58 -8.40
C LEU A 3 -10.13 12.08 -6.95
N ILE A 4 -11.28 12.55 -6.48
CA ILE A 4 -11.44 12.98 -5.08
C ILE A 4 -11.22 11.78 -4.16
N ALA A 5 -11.76 10.62 -4.51
CA ALA A 5 -11.54 9.40 -3.76
C ALA A 5 -10.05 9.01 -3.74
N ALA A 6 -9.33 9.11 -4.87
CA ALA A 6 -7.89 8.84 -4.90
C ALA A 6 -7.09 9.78 -3.97
N ILE A 7 -7.44 11.07 -3.93
CA ILE A 7 -6.80 12.05 -3.03
C ILE A 7 -7.13 11.74 -1.56
N LEU A 8 -8.38 11.41 -1.25
CA LEU A 8 -8.78 11.01 0.11
C LEU A 8 -8.09 9.72 0.53
N SER A 9 -7.93 8.74 -0.37
CA SER A 9 -7.11 7.55 -0.11
C SER A 9 -5.69 7.93 0.31
N ALA A 10 -5.03 8.80 -0.45
CA ALA A 10 -3.68 9.25 -0.14
C ALA A 10 -3.59 9.98 1.21
N LEU A 11 -4.58 10.83 1.54
CA LEU A 11 -4.66 11.52 2.82
C LEU A 11 -4.75 10.53 3.99
N PHE A 12 -5.69 9.59 3.93
CA PHE A 12 -5.86 8.59 4.98
C PHE A 12 -4.68 7.61 5.05
N ALA A 13 -4.04 7.28 3.93
CA ALA A 13 -2.80 6.48 3.93
C ALA A 13 -1.65 7.23 4.62
N GLY A 14 -1.54 8.54 4.42
CA GLY A 14 -0.58 9.39 5.14
C GLY A 14 -0.87 9.43 6.65
N LEU A 15 -2.13 9.59 7.04
CA LEU A 15 -2.56 9.55 8.43
C LEU A 15 -2.28 8.17 9.07
N THR A 16 -2.52 7.08 8.33
CA THR A 16 -2.18 5.72 8.76
C THR A 16 -0.71 5.61 9.14
N ALA A 17 0.20 6.13 8.31
CA ALA A 17 1.64 6.05 8.54
C ALA A 17 2.05 6.78 9.84
N ILE A 18 1.47 7.94 10.11
CA ILE A 18 1.75 8.72 11.32
C ILE A 18 1.21 8.03 12.58
N LEU A 19 -0.05 7.57 12.54
CA LEU A 19 -0.66 6.84 13.65
C LEU A 19 0.09 5.53 13.93
N ALA A 20 0.48 4.80 12.88
CA ALA A 20 1.31 3.61 13.03
C ALA A 20 2.66 3.92 13.68
N LYS A 21 3.33 5.02 13.28
CA LYS A 21 4.59 5.46 13.90
C LYS A 21 4.42 5.75 15.40
N CYS A 22 3.28 6.30 15.82
CA CYS A 22 2.96 6.51 17.23
C CYS A 22 2.69 5.20 17.98
N GLY A 23 2.11 4.20 17.32
CA GLY A 23 1.72 2.91 17.88
C GLY A 23 2.82 1.84 17.86
N ILE A 24 3.91 2.05 17.10
CA ILE A 24 4.99 1.05 16.94
C ILE A 24 6.28 1.57 17.58
N LYS A 25 6.24 1.90 18.87
CA LYS A 25 7.44 2.28 19.62
C LYS A 25 8.13 1.08 20.24
N LYS A 26 7.37 0.19 20.86
CA LYS A 26 7.82 -1.04 21.53
C LYS A 26 7.25 -2.29 20.87
N THR A 27 6.06 -2.19 20.27
CA THR A 27 5.38 -3.28 19.60
C THR A 27 6.09 -3.63 18.28
N ASP A 28 6.30 -4.92 18.05
CA ASP A 28 6.84 -5.40 16.77
C ASP A 28 5.92 -5.03 15.58
N SER A 29 6.51 -4.65 14.46
CA SER A 29 5.78 -4.18 13.29
C SER A 29 4.87 -5.23 12.64
N ASP A 30 5.24 -6.51 12.70
CA ASP A 30 4.42 -7.59 12.14
C ASP A 30 3.17 -7.79 12.99
N VAL A 31 3.32 -7.79 14.33
CA VAL A 31 2.20 -7.91 15.28
C VAL A 31 1.28 -6.69 15.17
N ALA A 32 1.85 -5.47 15.13
CA ALA A 32 1.07 -4.25 14.93
C ALA A 32 0.30 -4.27 13.61
N THR A 33 0.90 -4.79 12.53
CA THR A 33 0.25 -4.92 11.23
C THR A 33 -0.89 -5.93 11.27
N ALA A 34 -0.71 -7.09 11.92
CA ALA A 34 -1.76 -8.09 12.05
C ALA A 34 -2.96 -7.55 12.86
N ILE A 35 -2.71 -6.88 14.00
CA ILE A 35 -3.77 -6.27 14.81
C ILE A 35 -4.48 -5.16 14.04
N ARG A 36 -3.73 -4.28 13.36
CA ARG A 36 -4.31 -3.25 12.50
C ARG A 36 -5.22 -3.83 11.44
N THR A 37 -4.82 -4.96 10.82
CA THR A 37 -5.61 -5.60 9.76
C THR A 37 -6.91 -6.20 10.32
N VAL A 38 -6.94 -6.64 11.60
CA VAL A 38 -8.20 -7.00 12.28
C VAL A 38 -9.15 -5.80 12.29
N VAL A 39 -8.65 -4.62 12.70
CA VAL A 39 -9.46 -3.40 12.75
C VAL A 39 -9.94 -3.00 11.36
N VAL A 40 -9.07 -3.11 10.34
CA VAL A 40 -9.44 -2.85 8.93
C VAL A 40 -10.56 -3.77 8.49
N LEU A 41 -10.49 -5.06 8.82
CA LEU A 41 -11.52 -6.04 8.46
C LEU A 41 -12.86 -5.73 9.13
N ILE A 42 -12.84 -5.43 10.43
CA ILE A 42 -14.06 -5.03 11.16
C ILE A 42 -14.66 -3.77 10.52
N PHE A 43 -13.83 -2.76 10.25
CA PHE A 43 -14.28 -1.52 9.61
C PHE A 43 -14.88 -1.78 8.22
N ALA A 44 -14.24 -2.62 7.39
CA ALA A 44 -14.74 -2.97 6.07
C ALA A 44 -16.11 -3.67 6.14
N TRP A 45 -16.32 -4.61 7.07
CA TRP A 45 -17.61 -5.25 7.26
C TRP A 45 -18.69 -4.31 7.80
N VAL A 46 -18.33 -3.40 8.72
CA VAL A 46 -19.26 -2.35 9.17
C VAL A 46 -19.74 -1.54 7.97
N MET A 47 -18.84 -1.15 7.05
CA MET A 47 -19.22 -0.41 5.85
C MET A 47 -20.09 -1.24 4.89
N VAL A 48 -19.84 -2.54 4.76
CA VAL A 48 -20.70 -3.47 3.99
C VAL A 48 -22.13 -3.45 4.54
N PHE A 49 -22.30 -3.49 5.86
CA PHE A 49 -23.62 -3.42 6.49
C PHE A 49 -24.27 -2.04 6.37
N VAL A 50 -23.50 -0.96 6.54
CA VAL A 50 -23.99 0.42 6.42
C VAL A 50 -24.50 0.71 5.00
N VAL A 51 -23.80 0.21 3.99
CA VAL A 51 -24.19 0.39 2.58
C VAL A 51 -25.27 -0.61 2.14
N GLY A 52 -25.54 -1.65 2.95
CA GLY A 52 -26.53 -2.68 2.64
C GLY A 52 -26.07 -3.67 1.57
N SER A 53 -24.75 -3.80 1.34
CA SER A 53 -24.20 -4.68 0.30
C SER A 53 -23.98 -6.12 0.76
N ALA A 54 -24.33 -6.47 1.99
CA ALA A 54 -24.13 -7.83 2.54
C ALA A 54 -24.91 -8.89 1.75
N GLU A 55 -26.11 -8.57 1.26
CA GLU A 55 -26.95 -9.50 0.48
C GLU A 55 -26.31 -9.87 -0.86
N LEU A 56 -25.45 -9.01 -1.39
CA LEU A 56 -24.77 -9.23 -2.67
C LEU A 56 -23.67 -10.30 -2.59
N ILE A 57 -23.32 -10.80 -1.41
CA ILE A 57 -22.24 -11.78 -1.24
C ILE A 57 -22.52 -13.08 -2.01
N THR A 58 -23.79 -13.48 -2.08
CA THR A 58 -24.22 -14.70 -2.79
C THR A 58 -24.30 -14.54 -4.29
N SER A 59 -24.32 -13.30 -4.78
CA SER A 59 -24.41 -12.97 -6.22
C SER A 59 -23.08 -12.69 -6.87
N ILE A 60 -21.96 -12.76 -6.11
CA ILE A 60 -20.62 -12.55 -6.66
C ILE A 60 -20.26 -13.68 -7.59
N GLU A 61 -19.92 -13.33 -8.83
CA GLU A 61 -19.42 -14.30 -9.80
C GLU A 61 -18.07 -14.90 -9.35
N THR A 62 -17.83 -16.14 -9.75
CA THR A 62 -16.60 -16.87 -9.37
C THR A 62 -15.33 -16.16 -9.85
N LYS A 63 -15.34 -15.55 -11.03
CA LYS A 63 -14.16 -14.89 -11.61
C LYS A 63 -13.71 -13.68 -10.77
N PRO A 64 -14.55 -12.66 -10.48
CA PRO A 64 -14.22 -11.58 -9.54
C PRO A 64 -13.73 -12.07 -8.19
N LEU A 65 -14.40 -13.06 -7.61
CA LEU A 65 -14.04 -13.62 -6.31
C LEU A 65 -12.60 -14.17 -6.31
N ILE A 66 -12.25 -14.99 -7.32
CA ILE A 66 -10.89 -15.53 -7.46
C ILE A 66 -9.86 -14.39 -7.54
N PHE A 67 -10.11 -13.34 -8.32
CA PHE A 67 -9.19 -12.22 -8.45
C PHE A 67 -9.06 -11.39 -7.16
N LEU A 68 -10.12 -11.25 -6.36
CA LEU A 68 -10.04 -10.62 -5.03
C LEU A 68 -9.19 -11.45 -4.07
N LEU A 69 -9.38 -12.78 -4.05
CA LEU A 69 -8.56 -13.68 -3.24
C LEU A 69 -7.08 -13.64 -3.67
N LEU A 70 -6.81 -13.71 -4.97
CA LEU A 70 -5.46 -13.61 -5.52
C LEU A 70 -4.80 -12.25 -5.20
N SER A 71 -5.55 -11.15 -5.23
CA SER A 71 -5.06 -9.83 -4.81
C SER A 71 -4.66 -9.80 -3.33
N GLY A 72 -5.45 -10.44 -2.46
CA GLY A 72 -5.12 -10.59 -1.04
C GLY A 72 -3.85 -11.42 -0.83
N LEU A 73 -3.73 -12.56 -1.52
CA LEU A 73 -2.54 -13.42 -1.49
C LEU A 73 -1.30 -12.69 -2.02
N ALA A 74 -1.42 -11.95 -3.13
CA ALA A 74 -0.32 -11.15 -3.67
C ALA A 74 0.17 -10.10 -2.66
N THR A 75 -0.74 -9.46 -1.90
CA THR A 75 -0.35 -8.55 -0.82
C THR A 75 0.49 -9.27 0.25
N GLY A 76 0.03 -10.42 0.72
CA GLY A 76 0.76 -11.20 1.72
C GLY A 76 2.11 -11.70 1.18
N ALA A 77 2.15 -12.18 -0.05
CA ALA A 77 3.39 -12.62 -0.71
C ALA A 77 4.38 -11.46 -0.86
N SER A 78 3.89 -10.25 -1.22
CA SER A 78 4.72 -9.04 -1.26
C SER A 78 5.34 -8.76 0.11
N TRP A 79 4.57 -8.79 1.19
CA TRP A 79 5.07 -8.56 2.54
C TRP A 79 6.11 -9.59 2.98
N ILE A 80 5.87 -10.88 2.72
CA ILE A 80 6.83 -11.95 3.03
C ILE A 80 8.15 -11.71 2.30
N CYS A 81 8.09 -11.43 1.00
CA CYS A 81 9.27 -11.16 0.20
C CYS A 81 10.00 -9.90 0.66
N TYR A 82 9.27 -8.82 0.95
CA TYR A 82 9.84 -7.56 1.44
C TYR A 82 10.60 -7.73 2.75
N PHE A 83 9.97 -8.35 3.75
CA PHE A 83 10.62 -8.58 5.04
C PHE A 83 11.80 -9.55 4.93
N LYS A 84 11.72 -10.54 4.03
CA LYS A 84 12.84 -11.43 3.76
C LYS A 84 13.99 -10.69 3.09
N ALA A 85 13.72 -9.83 2.12
CA ALA A 85 14.73 -8.98 1.51
C ALA A 85 15.41 -8.07 2.53
N LEU A 86 14.64 -7.42 3.42
CA LEU A 86 15.15 -6.57 4.49
C LEU A 86 16.02 -7.31 5.51
N SER A 87 15.73 -8.60 5.77
CA SER A 87 16.53 -9.41 6.70
C SER A 87 17.89 -9.84 6.13
N MET A 88 18.06 -9.77 4.80
CA MET A 88 19.26 -10.26 4.10
C MET A 88 20.05 -9.15 3.39
N GLY A 89 19.42 -8.02 3.10
CA GLY A 89 19.99 -6.93 2.30
C GLY A 89 19.99 -5.59 3.01
N ASP A 90 20.71 -4.64 2.40
CA ASP A 90 20.71 -3.25 2.87
C ASP A 90 19.35 -2.59 2.60
N VAL A 91 18.74 -1.99 3.63
CA VAL A 91 17.47 -1.25 3.55
C VAL A 91 17.51 -0.20 2.43
N ASN A 92 18.66 0.47 2.24
CA ASN A 92 18.81 1.52 1.21
C ASN A 92 18.76 0.98 -0.22
N LYS A 93 18.93 -0.33 -0.41
CA LYS A 93 18.81 -1.00 -1.71
C LYS A 93 17.46 -1.69 -1.86
N VAL A 94 16.94 -2.31 -0.80
CA VAL A 94 15.66 -3.04 -0.81
C VAL A 94 14.49 -2.08 -1.00
N VAL A 95 14.44 -0.97 -0.24
CA VAL A 95 13.31 -0.03 -0.28
C VAL A 95 13.08 0.59 -1.67
N PRO A 96 14.11 1.09 -2.40
CA PRO A 96 13.90 1.59 -3.76
C PRO A 96 13.32 0.55 -4.72
N ILE A 97 13.79 -0.69 -4.63
CA ILE A 97 13.28 -1.78 -5.48
C ILE A 97 11.82 -2.06 -5.15
N ASP A 98 11.44 -2.14 -3.88
CA ASP A 98 10.05 -2.32 -3.47
C ASP A 98 9.15 -1.16 -3.96
N LYS A 99 9.61 0.09 -3.83
CA LYS A 99 8.88 1.28 -4.31
C LYS A 99 8.74 1.32 -5.83
N SER A 100 9.59 0.63 -6.59
CA SER A 100 9.44 0.48 -8.03
C SER A 100 8.16 -0.29 -8.43
N SER A 101 7.49 -0.95 -7.48
CA SER A 101 6.17 -1.54 -7.67
C SER A 101 5.15 -0.55 -8.25
N THR A 102 5.25 0.73 -7.94
CA THR A 102 4.38 1.78 -8.52
C THR A 102 4.57 1.88 -10.02
N ILE A 103 5.84 1.87 -10.48
CA ILE A 103 6.19 1.90 -11.89
C ILE A 103 5.64 0.66 -12.59
N LEU A 104 5.86 -0.53 -11.99
CA LEU A 104 5.32 -1.79 -12.51
C LEU A 104 3.79 -1.77 -12.56
N SER A 105 3.11 -1.21 -11.56
CA SER A 105 1.64 -1.11 -11.56
C SER A 105 1.14 -0.23 -12.70
N VAL A 106 1.79 0.89 -12.99
CA VAL A 106 1.43 1.77 -14.12
C VAL A 106 1.63 1.05 -15.45
N LEU A 107 2.79 0.41 -15.64
CA LEU A 107 3.09 -0.33 -16.88
C LEU A 107 2.12 -1.51 -17.08
N LEU A 108 1.85 -2.27 -16.02
CA LEU A 108 0.87 -3.36 -16.08
C LEU A 108 -0.55 -2.85 -16.35
N ALA A 109 -0.95 -1.70 -15.79
CA ALA A 109 -2.26 -1.11 -16.06
C ALA A 109 -2.40 -0.73 -17.55
N ILE A 110 -1.35 -0.12 -18.13
CA ILE A 110 -1.33 0.19 -19.57
C ILE A 110 -1.48 -1.09 -20.40
N ILE A 111 -0.74 -2.14 -20.07
CA ILE A 111 -0.75 -3.39 -20.85
C ILE A 111 -2.05 -4.18 -20.63
N CYS A 112 -2.47 -4.36 -19.38
CA CYS A 112 -3.59 -5.24 -19.03
C CYS A 112 -4.96 -4.62 -19.29
N PHE A 113 -5.08 -3.29 -19.16
CA PHE A 113 -6.36 -2.58 -19.30
C PHE A 113 -6.43 -1.72 -20.58
N GLY A 114 -5.36 -1.71 -21.38
CA GLY A 114 -5.32 -0.90 -22.60
C GLY A 114 -5.38 0.61 -22.32
N GLU A 115 -4.82 1.08 -21.18
CA GLU A 115 -4.84 2.49 -20.79
C GLU A 115 -3.82 3.31 -21.61
N THR A 116 -3.95 3.25 -22.95
CA THR A 116 -2.98 3.86 -23.89
C THR A 116 -3.27 5.33 -24.21
N GLU A 117 -4.39 5.88 -23.75
CA GLU A 117 -4.65 7.30 -23.90
C GLU A 117 -3.53 8.12 -23.27
N GLN A 118 -3.01 9.10 -24.04
CA GLN A 118 -1.88 9.93 -23.63
C GLN A 118 -0.63 9.12 -23.19
N LEU A 119 -0.34 8.00 -23.86
CA LEU A 119 0.71 7.05 -23.49
C LEU A 119 2.07 7.73 -23.24
N ALA A 120 2.48 8.66 -24.12
CA ALA A 120 3.75 9.38 -23.97
C ALA A 120 3.81 10.14 -22.63
N ILE A 121 2.72 10.81 -22.26
CA ILE A 121 2.63 11.58 -21.01
C ILE A 121 2.67 10.64 -19.79
N LYS A 122 1.94 9.51 -19.85
CA LYS A 122 1.98 8.49 -18.78
C LYS A 122 3.39 7.93 -18.59
N LEU A 123 4.10 7.63 -19.67
CA LEU A 123 5.48 7.14 -19.62
C LEU A 123 6.44 8.21 -19.06
N ILE A 124 6.36 9.44 -19.54
CA ILE A 124 7.17 10.56 -19.01
C ILE A 124 6.89 10.78 -17.53
N GLY A 125 5.61 10.85 -17.13
CA GLY A 125 5.20 11.00 -15.73
C GLY A 125 5.71 9.86 -14.86
N THR A 126 5.67 8.61 -15.37
CA THR A 126 6.20 7.43 -14.68
C THR A 126 7.71 7.51 -14.48
N VAL A 127 8.48 7.99 -15.48
CA VAL A 127 9.93 8.18 -15.35
C VAL A 127 10.25 9.27 -14.32
N ILE A 128 9.55 10.39 -14.35
CA ILE A 128 9.73 11.49 -13.37
C ILE A 128 9.41 10.97 -11.96
N LEU A 129 8.32 10.23 -11.80
CA LEU A 129 7.92 9.61 -10.53
C LEU A 129 8.98 8.61 -10.05
N ALA A 130 9.54 7.79 -10.94
CA ALA A 130 10.61 6.85 -10.63
C ALA A 130 11.85 7.57 -10.07
N ILE A 131 12.30 8.62 -10.74
CA ILE A 131 13.43 9.44 -10.28
C ILE A 131 13.12 10.03 -8.90
N GLY A 132 11.89 10.54 -8.69
CA GLY A 132 11.43 11.06 -7.41
C GLY A 132 11.50 10.02 -6.30
N ILE A 133 11.00 8.80 -6.53
CA ILE A 133 11.06 7.68 -5.57
C ILE A 133 12.50 7.37 -5.17
N PHE A 134 13.40 7.24 -6.13
CA PHE A 134 14.81 6.94 -5.85
C PHE A 134 15.52 8.07 -5.10
N LEU A 135 15.19 9.34 -5.36
CA LEU A 135 15.75 10.48 -4.63
C LEU A 135 15.23 10.55 -3.19
N MET A 136 14.00 10.10 -2.91
CA MET A 136 13.46 10.10 -1.55
C MET A 136 14.11 9.07 -0.63
N VAL A 137 14.77 8.04 -1.18
CA VAL A 137 15.44 7.05 -0.37
C VAL A 137 16.75 7.62 0.18
N GLU A 138 16.78 7.81 1.49
CA GLU A 138 17.95 8.31 2.20
C GLU A 138 18.91 7.17 2.52
N LYS A 139 20.23 7.41 2.30
CA LYS A 139 21.28 6.47 2.70
C LYS A 139 21.46 6.52 4.22
N LYS A 140 20.82 5.62 4.97
CA LYS A 140 21.30 5.28 6.31
C LYS A 140 22.48 4.33 6.16
N GLN A 141 23.65 4.73 6.66
CA GLN A 141 24.83 3.87 6.71
C GLN A 141 24.62 2.79 7.78
N ASN A 142 23.99 1.69 7.42
CA ASN A 142 24.08 0.47 8.21
C ASN A 142 25.02 -0.49 7.46
N GLY A 143 26.24 -0.60 7.97
CA GLY A 143 27.29 -1.44 7.40
C GLY A 143 27.06 -2.94 7.61
N GLN A 144 25.94 -3.48 7.19
CA GLN A 144 25.76 -4.92 7.09
C GLN A 144 26.40 -5.42 5.80
N LYS A 145 27.36 -6.35 5.93
CA LYS A 145 27.97 -7.06 4.81
C LYS A 145 26.90 -7.84 4.05
N GLU A 146 26.77 -7.56 2.75
CA GLU A 146 25.93 -8.34 1.85
C GLU A 146 26.56 -9.71 1.62
N GLU A 147 26.08 -10.73 2.30
CA GLU A 147 26.62 -12.10 2.14
C GLU A 147 26.02 -12.87 0.94
N HIS A 148 24.85 -12.46 0.42
CA HIS A 148 24.20 -13.18 -0.69
C HIS A 148 23.33 -12.27 -1.57
N ARG A 149 23.41 -12.44 -2.91
CA ARG A 149 22.55 -11.74 -3.89
C ARG A 149 21.06 -12.13 -3.80
N ALA A 150 20.70 -13.11 -2.97
CA ALA A 150 19.34 -13.58 -2.79
C ALA A 150 18.37 -12.48 -2.30
N TRP A 151 18.83 -11.48 -1.52
CA TRP A 151 18.00 -10.35 -1.10
C TRP A 151 17.39 -9.60 -2.30
N MET A 152 18.13 -9.48 -3.41
CA MET A 152 17.65 -8.76 -4.60
C MET A 152 16.49 -9.51 -5.27
N ILE A 153 16.55 -10.85 -5.31
CA ILE A 153 15.45 -11.67 -5.84
C ILE A 153 14.16 -11.43 -5.02
N TYR A 154 14.28 -11.47 -3.69
CA TYR A 154 13.15 -11.20 -2.82
C TYR A 154 12.63 -9.77 -2.94
N ALA A 155 13.49 -8.76 -3.10
CA ALA A 155 13.08 -7.38 -3.30
C ALA A 155 12.33 -7.19 -4.63
N VAL A 156 12.80 -7.81 -5.72
CA VAL A 156 12.12 -7.78 -7.03
C VAL A 156 10.78 -8.51 -6.96
N LEU A 157 10.72 -9.69 -6.32
CA LEU A 157 9.47 -10.41 -6.12
C LEU A 157 8.48 -9.60 -5.28
N SER A 158 8.95 -8.90 -4.23
CA SER A 158 8.09 -8.00 -3.46
C SER A 158 7.47 -6.93 -4.34
N ALA A 159 8.26 -6.24 -5.14
CA ALA A 159 7.79 -5.21 -6.06
C ALA A 159 6.78 -5.77 -7.09
N LEU A 160 7.05 -6.95 -7.63
CA LEU A 160 6.16 -7.61 -8.59
C LEU A 160 4.81 -7.96 -7.94
N PHE A 161 4.82 -8.62 -6.77
CA PHE A 161 3.59 -8.96 -6.06
C PHE A 161 2.82 -7.71 -5.60
N ALA A 162 3.51 -6.65 -5.18
CA ALA A 162 2.88 -5.38 -4.84
C ALA A 162 2.18 -4.74 -6.05
N ALA A 163 2.79 -4.79 -7.23
CA ALA A 163 2.18 -4.31 -8.46
C ALA A 163 0.96 -5.16 -8.86
N LEU A 164 1.10 -6.48 -8.82
CA LEU A 164 0.00 -7.41 -9.11
C LEU A 164 -1.19 -7.21 -8.18
N THR A 165 -0.97 -6.83 -6.93
CA THR A 165 -2.07 -6.53 -5.99
C THR A 165 -3.10 -5.56 -6.57
N SER A 166 -2.66 -4.45 -7.17
CA SER A 166 -3.55 -3.42 -7.72
C SER A 166 -4.25 -3.89 -9.00
N ILE A 167 -3.53 -4.62 -9.86
CA ILE A 167 -4.08 -5.15 -11.11
C ILE A 167 -5.14 -6.22 -10.84
N LEU A 168 -4.83 -7.18 -9.98
CA LEU A 168 -5.77 -8.23 -9.59
C LEU A 168 -6.98 -7.63 -8.84
N ALA A 169 -6.77 -6.60 -8.02
CA ALA A 169 -7.84 -5.88 -7.35
C ALA A 169 -8.79 -5.21 -8.34
N LYS A 170 -8.27 -4.54 -9.38
CA LYS A 170 -9.10 -3.90 -10.43
C LYS A 170 -9.98 -4.92 -11.15
N ILE A 171 -9.42 -6.08 -11.49
CA ILE A 171 -10.18 -7.16 -12.13
C ILE A 171 -11.22 -7.73 -11.14
N GLY A 172 -10.80 -7.99 -9.91
CA GLY A 172 -11.66 -8.60 -8.90
C GLY A 172 -12.82 -7.71 -8.42
N ILE A 173 -12.65 -6.37 -8.49
CA ILE A 173 -13.70 -5.43 -8.08
C ILE A 173 -14.66 -5.09 -9.23
N SER A 174 -14.37 -5.56 -10.45
CA SER A 174 -15.25 -5.36 -11.60
C SER A 174 -16.55 -6.16 -11.41
N GLY A 175 -17.68 -5.46 -11.33
CA GLY A 175 -18.99 -6.08 -11.09
C GLY A 175 -19.28 -6.47 -9.63
N VAL A 176 -18.36 -6.18 -8.70
CA VAL A 176 -18.56 -6.37 -7.26
C VAL A 176 -18.70 -5.02 -6.58
N GLU A 177 -19.60 -4.91 -5.59
CA GLU A 177 -19.70 -3.69 -4.81
C GLU A 177 -18.37 -3.44 -4.06
N SER A 178 -17.89 -2.19 -4.09
CA SER A 178 -16.54 -1.83 -3.68
C SER A 178 -16.22 -2.22 -2.23
N ASN A 179 -17.15 -1.94 -1.30
CA ASN A 179 -16.94 -2.24 0.12
C ASN A 179 -16.91 -3.76 0.37
N LEU A 180 -17.79 -4.51 -0.31
CA LEU A 180 -17.83 -5.97 -0.21
C LEU A 180 -16.54 -6.60 -0.77
N GLY A 181 -16.06 -6.10 -1.91
CA GLY A 181 -14.78 -6.55 -2.49
C GLY A 181 -13.60 -6.33 -1.54
N ILE A 182 -13.55 -5.17 -0.86
CA ILE A 182 -12.52 -4.88 0.15
C ILE A 182 -12.63 -5.82 1.34
N ALA A 183 -13.84 -6.06 1.86
CA ALA A 183 -14.05 -6.92 3.03
C ALA A 183 -13.55 -8.36 2.75
N ILE A 184 -13.92 -8.94 1.61
CA ILE A 184 -13.50 -10.27 1.19
C ILE A 184 -11.97 -10.35 1.07
N ARG A 185 -11.38 -9.42 0.33
CA ARG A 185 -9.94 -9.37 0.14
C ARG A 185 -9.18 -9.18 1.46
N THR A 186 -9.67 -8.30 2.33
CA THR A 186 -9.04 -8.03 3.63
C THR A 186 -9.02 -9.26 4.52
N GLY A 187 -10.00 -10.14 4.43
CA GLY A 187 -9.99 -11.44 5.11
C GLY A 187 -8.75 -12.25 4.74
N VAL A 188 -8.41 -12.33 3.45
CA VAL A 188 -7.20 -13.03 2.99
C VAL A 188 -5.93 -12.33 3.46
N VAL A 189 -5.88 -11.00 3.39
CA VAL A 189 -4.73 -10.21 3.90
C VAL A 189 -4.53 -10.44 5.39
N LEU A 190 -5.61 -10.53 6.17
CA LEU A 190 -5.55 -10.83 7.59
C LEU A 190 -4.95 -12.21 7.86
N LEU A 191 -5.40 -13.23 7.13
CA LEU A 191 -4.83 -14.58 7.25
C LEU A 191 -3.32 -14.56 6.97
N MET A 192 -2.89 -13.89 5.89
CA MET A 192 -1.47 -13.76 5.55
C MET A 192 -0.68 -13.01 6.62
N ALA A 193 -1.23 -11.94 7.20
CA ALA A 193 -0.58 -11.20 8.28
C ALA A 193 -0.36 -12.07 9.52
N TRP A 194 -1.36 -12.86 9.92
CA TRP A 194 -1.22 -13.79 11.05
C TRP A 194 -0.27 -14.95 10.74
N ILE A 195 -0.26 -15.49 9.52
CA ILE A 195 0.74 -16.48 9.11
C ILE A 195 2.15 -15.95 9.32
N ILE A 196 2.42 -14.68 8.96
CA ILE A 196 3.72 -14.05 9.18
C ILE A 196 4.06 -13.98 10.68
N VAL A 197 3.11 -13.56 11.53
CA VAL A 197 3.30 -13.47 12.98
C VAL A 197 3.62 -14.84 13.59
N PHE A 198 2.86 -15.89 13.24
CA PHE A 198 3.06 -17.25 13.74
C PHE A 198 4.36 -17.85 13.19
N ALA A 199 4.67 -17.70 11.91
CA ALA A 199 5.90 -18.21 11.31
C ALA A 199 7.17 -17.59 11.92
N LYS A 200 7.07 -16.35 12.44
CA LYS A 200 8.16 -15.67 13.15
C LYS A 200 8.13 -15.89 14.67
N GLY A 201 7.18 -16.65 15.21
CA GLY A 201 7.05 -16.93 16.63
C GLY A 201 6.71 -15.71 17.51
N LYS A 202 6.11 -14.65 16.92
CA LYS A 202 5.90 -13.37 17.60
C LYS A 202 4.55 -13.24 18.32
N GLN A 203 3.70 -14.27 18.29
CA GLN A 203 2.36 -14.25 18.88
C GLN A 203 2.34 -13.98 20.39
N HIS A 204 3.42 -14.32 21.10
CA HIS A 204 3.52 -14.07 22.55
C HIS A 204 3.54 -12.56 22.90
N GLN A 205 3.97 -11.71 21.96
CA GLN A 205 4.03 -10.25 22.18
C GLN A 205 2.64 -9.61 22.30
N ILE A 206 1.58 -10.28 21.83
CA ILE A 206 0.20 -9.80 21.97
C ILE A 206 -0.18 -9.57 23.42
N LYS A 207 0.35 -10.40 24.33
CA LYS A 207 0.06 -10.31 25.78
C LYS A 207 0.76 -9.14 26.47
N THR A 208 1.79 -8.56 25.86
CA THR A 208 2.63 -7.50 26.43
C THR A 208 2.38 -6.13 25.78
N LEU A 209 1.31 -6.02 24.97
CA LEU A 209 0.98 -4.78 24.26
C LEU A 209 0.61 -3.65 25.24
N ASP A 210 1.24 -2.49 25.04
CA ASP A 210 0.88 -1.25 25.75
C ASP A 210 -0.49 -0.74 25.25
N LYS A 211 -1.37 -0.37 26.17
CA LYS A 211 -2.72 0.12 25.85
C LYS A 211 -2.70 1.38 24.97
N LYS A 212 -1.73 2.27 25.17
CA LYS A 212 -1.61 3.49 24.35
C LYS A 212 -1.20 3.13 22.91
N GLU A 213 -0.22 2.22 22.75
CA GLU A 213 0.18 1.75 21.43
C GLU A 213 -0.98 1.03 20.72
N LEU A 214 -1.76 0.22 21.46
CA LEU A 214 -2.93 -0.46 20.91
C LEU A 214 -3.98 0.54 20.37
N VAL A 215 -4.25 1.65 21.08
CA VAL A 215 -5.16 2.69 20.60
C VAL A 215 -4.64 3.32 19.30
N PHE A 216 -3.36 3.67 19.22
CA PHE A 216 -2.79 4.21 17.98
C PHE A 216 -2.80 3.19 16.81
N ILE A 217 -2.54 1.91 17.11
CA ILE A 217 -2.64 0.82 16.12
C ILE A 217 -4.09 0.71 15.61
N ALA A 218 -5.08 0.74 16.51
CA ALA A 218 -6.48 0.70 16.15
C ALA A 218 -6.91 1.91 15.31
N LEU A 219 -6.54 3.13 15.71
CA LEU A 219 -6.81 4.34 14.94
C LEU A 219 -6.14 4.29 13.56
N SER A 220 -4.91 3.75 13.48
CA SER A 220 -4.25 3.55 12.18
C SER A 220 -4.99 2.51 11.34
N GLY A 221 -5.63 1.52 11.97
CA GLY A 221 -6.49 0.54 11.29
C GLY A 221 -7.72 1.18 10.66
N ILE A 222 -8.41 2.06 11.40
CA ILE A 222 -9.56 2.81 10.89
C ILE A 222 -9.12 3.70 9.70
N ALA A 223 -8.01 4.43 9.85
CA ALA A 223 -7.47 5.25 8.77
C ALA A 223 -7.07 4.41 7.54
N THR A 224 -6.48 3.22 7.75
CA THR A 224 -6.17 2.27 6.66
C THR A 224 -7.46 1.80 5.97
N GLY A 225 -8.49 1.44 6.74
CA GLY A 225 -9.77 1.03 6.21
C GLY A 225 -10.41 2.11 5.33
N ALA A 226 -10.46 3.35 5.83
CA ALA A 226 -10.94 4.50 5.07
C ALA A 226 -10.11 4.73 3.79
N SER A 227 -8.78 4.67 3.89
CA SER A 227 -7.90 4.76 2.73
C SER A 227 -8.23 3.70 1.68
N TRP A 228 -8.39 2.45 2.07
CA TRP A 228 -8.68 1.37 1.14
C TRP A 228 -10.08 1.49 0.52
N LEU A 229 -11.10 1.93 1.25
CA LEU A 229 -12.43 2.18 0.68
C LEU A 229 -12.35 3.20 -0.46
N PHE A 230 -11.68 4.32 -0.22
CA PHE A 230 -11.51 5.36 -1.24
C PHE A 230 -10.63 4.88 -2.40
N TYR A 231 -9.56 4.13 -2.12
CA TYR A 231 -8.68 3.58 -3.15
C TYR A 231 -9.42 2.62 -4.08
N TYR A 232 -10.18 1.67 -3.52
CA TYR A 232 -10.90 0.67 -4.30
C TYR A 232 -12.02 1.30 -5.12
N TYR A 233 -12.75 2.24 -4.54
CA TYR A 233 -13.69 3.04 -5.31
C TYR A 233 -12.99 3.77 -6.48
N ALA A 234 -11.82 4.35 -6.22
CA ALA A 234 -11.05 5.06 -7.24
C ALA A 234 -10.55 4.14 -8.36
N ILE A 235 -10.00 2.95 -8.04
CA ILE A 235 -9.55 2.02 -9.08
C ILE A 235 -10.72 1.36 -9.82
N GLN A 236 -11.85 1.18 -9.18
CA GLN A 236 -13.05 0.64 -9.83
C GLN A 236 -13.57 1.59 -10.91
N ASN A 237 -13.64 2.89 -10.61
CA ASN A 237 -14.29 3.90 -11.43
C ASN A 237 -13.30 4.77 -12.23
N GLY A 238 -12.00 4.60 -12.03
CA GLY A 238 -10.95 5.43 -12.60
C GLY A 238 -9.89 4.65 -13.38
N ILE A 239 -8.91 5.40 -13.83
CA ILE A 239 -7.76 4.94 -14.61
C ILE A 239 -6.67 4.48 -13.64
N VAL A 240 -6.31 3.20 -13.64
CA VAL A 240 -5.38 2.60 -12.67
C VAL A 240 -3.99 3.23 -12.76
N SER A 241 -3.50 3.49 -13.99
CA SER A 241 -2.21 4.17 -14.21
C SER A 241 -2.13 5.60 -13.66
N VAL A 242 -3.27 6.20 -13.29
CA VAL A 242 -3.36 7.52 -12.66
C VAL A 242 -3.64 7.39 -11.16
N VAL A 243 -4.55 6.49 -10.77
CA VAL A 243 -4.95 6.29 -9.36
C VAL A 243 -3.78 5.80 -8.51
N VAL A 244 -3.00 4.83 -9.00
CA VAL A 244 -1.88 4.27 -8.22
C VAL A 244 -0.81 5.31 -7.89
N PRO A 245 -0.34 6.15 -8.81
CA PRO A 245 0.54 7.27 -8.48
C PRO A 245 -0.06 8.28 -7.48
N ILE A 246 -1.35 8.62 -7.60
CA ILE A 246 -2.01 9.53 -6.64
C ILE A 246 -1.97 8.95 -5.23
N ASP A 247 -2.26 7.67 -5.07
CA ASP A 247 -2.20 7.01 -3.76
C ASP A 247 -0.79 7.10 -3.14
N LYS A 248 0.27 7.04 -3.97
CA LYS A 248 1.66 7.22 -3.49
C LYS A 248 1.98 8.64 -3.05
N LEU A 249 1.18 9.64 -3.41
CA LEU A 249 1.27 10.98 -2.82
C LEU A 249 0.87 11.03 -1.34
N SER A 250 0.39 9.91 -0.76
CA SER A 250 0.28 9.74 0.70
C SER A 250 1.56 10.12 1.45
N ILE A 251 2.72 9.97 0.80
CA ILE A 251 4.00 10.40 1.35
C ILE A 251 4.08 11.92 1.59
N VAL A 252 3.40 12.74 0.79
CA VAL A 252 3.31 14.21 0.98
C VAL A 252 2.61 14.50 2.31
N PHE A 253 1.47 13.83 2.54
CA PHE A 253 0.72 13.97 3.79
C PHE A 253 1.52 13.44 4.98
N THR A 254 2.19 12.27 4.81
CA THR A 254 3.06 11.71 5.85
C THR A 254 4.18 12.67 6.23
N VAL A 255 4.85 13.28 5.25
CA VAL A 255 5.93 14.25 5.47
C VAL A 255 5.41 15.51 6.14
N ALA A 256 4.28 16.05 5.67
CA ALA A 256 3.66 17.22 6.28
C ALA A 256 3.30 16.95 7.75
N PHE A 257 2.59 15.85 8.05
CA PHE A 257 2.27 15.48 9.42
C PHE A 257 3.52 15.22 10.26
N SER A 258 4.54 14.54 9.71
CA SER A 258 5.81 14.29 10.41
C SER A 258 6.52 15.58 10.78
N TYR A 259 6.52 16.57 9.88
CA TYR A 259 7.08 17.89 10.15
C TYR A 259 6.34 18.60 11.30
N PHE A 260 5.00 18.63 11.27
CA PHE A 260 4.21 19.33 12.28
C PHE A 260 4.21 18.61 13.64
N VAL A 261 4.08 17.27 13.64
CA VAL A 261 3.92 16.46 14.87
C VAL A 261 5.27 16.09 15.48
N PHE A 262 6.22 15.63 14.68
CA PHE A 262 7.53 15.14 15.17
C PHE A 262 8.66 16.13 14.97
N LYS A 263 8.41 17.28 14.30
CA LYS A 263 9.42 18.28 13.95
C LYS A 263 10.57 17.72 13.09
N GLU A 264 10.30 16.65 12.36
CA GLU A 264 11.27 16.02 11.45
C GLU A 264 11.43 16.85 10.18
N LYS A 265 12.68 17.15 9.82
CA LYS A 265 12.99 17.91 8.59
C LYS A 265 13.39 16.95 7.47
N LEU A 266 12.90 17.20 6.27
CA LEU A 266 13.34 16.50 5.07
C LEU A 266 14.73 17.00 4.64
N SER A 267 15.58 16.08 4.16
CA SER A 267 16.80 16.48 3.49
C SER A 267 16.48 17.17 2.15
N ARG A 268 17.40 18.02 1.66
CA ARG A 268 17.22 18.70 0.35
C ARG A 268 16.99 17.70 -0.80
N LYS A 269 17.68 16.56 -0.75
CA LYS A 269 17.56 15.49 -1.72
C LYS A 269 16.17 14.84 -1.67
N ALA A 270 15.68 14.51 -0.48
CA ALA A 270 14.35 13.92 -0.29
C ALA A 270 13.24 14.91 -0.66
N PHE A 271 13.43 16.23 -0.40
CA PHE A 271 12.50 17.25 -0.84
C PHE A 271 12.41 17.34 -2.37
N ALA A 272 13.56 17.33 -3.07
CA ALA A 272 13.59 17.27 -4.53
C ALA A 272 12.90 16.02 -5.07
N GLY A 273 13.13 14.87 -4.44
CA GLY A 273 12.44 13.61 -4.78
C GLY A 273 10.92 13.71 -4.61
N LEU A 274 10.47 14.31 -3.50
CA LEU A 274 9.05 14.53 -3.25
C LEU A 274 8.43 15.46 -4.30
N ALA A 275 9.11 16.55 -4.65
CA ALA A 275 8.65 17.47 -5.68
C ALA A 275 8.52 16.79 -7.06
N LEU A 276 9.47 15.92 -7.43
CA LEU A 276 9.38 15.13 -8.66
C LEU A 276 8.24 14.11 -8.63
N MET A 277 8.01 13.44 -7.50
CA MET A 277 6.86 12.53 -7.37
C MET A 277 5.53 13.26 -7.58
N VAL A 278 5.38 14.43 -6.97
CA VAL A 278 4.20 15.29 -7.16
C VAL A 278 4.07 15.72 -8.61
N ALA A 279 5.15 16.23 -9.22
CA ALA A 279 5.15 16.71 -10.61
C ALA A 279 4.80 15.57 -11.60
N GLY A 280 5.42 14.40 -11.46
CA GLY A 280 5.14 13.24 -12.31
C GLY A 280 3.69 12.74 -12.18
N THR A 281 3.15 12.73 -10.96
CA THR A 281 1.75 12.36 -10.72
C THR A 281 0.79 13.42 -11.29
N LEU A 282 1.03 14.71 -11.06
CA LEU A 282 0.20 15.79 -11.59
C LEU A 282 0.20 15.80 -13.12
N LEU A 283 1.34 15.53 -13.75
CA LEU A 283 1.42 15.41 -15.21
C LEU A 283 0.45 14.33 -15.72
N MET A 284 0.43 13.15 -15.09
CA MET A 284 -0.49 12.07 -15.46
C MET A 284 -1.96 12.38 -15.15
N VAL A 285 -2.24 13.19 -14.11
CA VAL A 285 -3.61 13.58 -13.72
C VAL A 285 -4.19 14.63 -14.67
N VAL A 286 -3.39 15.63 -15.04
CA VAL A 286 -3.86 16.76 -15.87
C VAL A 286 -4.13 16.32 -17.30
N PHE A 287 -3.30 15.44 -17.82
CA PHE A 287 -3.36 14.97 -19.22
C PHE A 287 -3.90 13.52 -19.34
N LYS A 288 -4.77 13.13 -18.43
CA LYS A 288 -5.41 11.79 -18.45
C LYS A 288 -6.45 11.65 -19.55
#